data_1c8ddaee52e8cb6f88f1360134120026
#
_entry.id   1c8ddaee52e8cb6f88f1360134120026
#
_cell.length_a   1.000
_cell.length_b   1.000
_cell.length_c   1.000
_cell.angle_alpha   90.00
_cell.angle_beta   90.00
_cell.angle_gamma   90.00
#
_symmetry.space_group_name_H-M   'P 1'
#
loop_
_entity.id
_entity.type
_entity.pdbx_description
1 polymer ?
#
loop_
_entity_poly.entity_id
_entity_poly.type
_entity_poly.pdbx_seq_one_letter_code
_entity_poly.pdbx_strand_id
1 'polypeptide(L)'
;MNTPPVNISREITFEWSLDFARAIKRRHFSRQIRRPCLIFLPIGIIGLLGILMHSQRGESGGGYWFLICISILPFALWGIHHLATSQMRCDGAVPRVSVRIEPESITVKSEKGDSTIKWSAVKTVWKFPDVVLLFWDKKNSLDHAFAVPAALLGEETKEFIENKVRENGGQVA
;
A
#
# COMPACT_ATOMS: atom_id res chain seq x y z
N MET A 1 13.11 -17.09 28.77
CA MET A 1 11.86 -16.66 29.40
C MET A 1 10.75 -16.76 28.38
N ASN A 2 9.88 -17.76 28.48
CA ASN A 2 8.72 -17.90 27.60
C ASN A 2 7.62 -16.97 28.11
N THR A 3 7.47 -15.82 27.52
CA THR A 3 6.29 -14.98 27.73
C THR A 3 5.07 -15.80 27.27
N PRO A 4 4.03 -15.97 28.09
CA PRO A 4 2.85 -16.72 27.64
C PRO A 4 2.26 -16.06 26.39
N PRO A 5 1.70 -16.83 25.45
CA PRO A 5 1.11 -16.28 24.25
C PRO A 5 -0.01 -15.31 24.65
N VAL A 6 0.13 -14.06 24.25
CA VAL A 6 -0.90 -13.04 24.48
C VAL A 6 -2.12 -13.45 23.66
N ASN A 7 -3.16 -13.90 24.34
CA ASN A 7 -4.41 -14.36 23.71
C ASN A 7 -5.29 -13.13 23.47
N ILE A 8 -5.03 -12.40 22.38
CA ILE A 8 -5.81 -11.23 21.99
C ILE A 8 -6.99 -11.70 21.15
N SER A 9 -8.21 -11.49 21.66
CA SER A 9 -9.42 -11.51 20.84
C SER A 9 -10.00 -10.12 20.88
N ARG A 10 -9.94 -9.40 19.75
CA ARG A 10 -10.41 -8.01 19.66
C ARG A 10 -11.31 -7.84 18.45
N GLU A 11 -12.46 -7.27 18.69
CA GLU A 11 -13.40 -6.87 17.64
C GLU A 11 -13.36 -5.35 17.44
N ILE A 12 -13.25 -4.94 16.19
CA ILE A 12 -13.15 -3.54 15.77
C ILE A 12 -14.21 -3.32 14.69
N THR A 13 -15.10 -2.36 14.92
CA THR A 13 -16.09 -1.98 13.93
C THR A 13 -15.81 -0.57 13.43
N PHE A 14 -15.85 -0.37 12.12
CA PHE A 14 -15.64 0.93 11.49
C PHE A 14 -16.46 1.09 10.21
N GLU A 15 -16.64 2.33 9.81
CA GLU A 15 -17.29 2.66 8.55
C GLU A 15 -16.27 2.75 7.42
N TRP A 16 -16.53 2.04 6.33
CA TRP A 16 -15.68 2.08 5.14
C TRP A 16 -15.97 3.34 4.32
N SER A 17 -15.51 4.48 4.83
CA SER A 17 -15.72 5.77 4.17
C SER A 17 -14.95 5.90 2.87
N LEU A 18 -15.42 6.80 1.99
CA LEU A 18 -14.74 7.13 0.74
C LEU A 18 -13.33 7.68 0.99
N ASP A 19 -13.16 8.48 2.03
CA ASP A 19 -11.86 9.06 2.38
C ASP A 19 -10.90 7.99 2.85
N PHE A 20 -11.37 6.99 3.59
CA PHE A 20 -10.58 5.83 3.97
C PHE A 20 -10.15 5.00 2.73
N ALA A 21 -11.06 4.74 1.79
CA ALA A 21 -10.75 4.05 0.55
C ALA A 21 -9.71 4.82 -0.31
N ARG A 22 -9.84 6.14 -0.38
CA ARG A 22 -8.85 7.01 -1.05
C ARG A 22 -7.49 6.97 -0.36
N ALA A 23 -7.46 7.01 0.97
CA ALA A 23 -6.23 6.92 1.74
C ALA A 23 -5.49 5.59 1.46
N ILE A 24 -6.20 4.46 1.47
CA ILE A 24 -5.65 3.14 1.14
C ILE A 24 -4.99 3.16 -0.24
N LYS A 25 -5.73 3.58 -1.28
CA LYS A 25 -5.21 3.60 -2.65
C LYS A 25 -4.01 4.52 -2.79
N ARG A 26 -4.04 5.70 -2.16
CA ARG A 26 -2.91 6.64 -2.18
C ARG A 26 -1.67 6.04 -1.53
N ARG A 27 -1.80 5.42 -0.34
CA ARG A 27 -0.68 4.80 0.38
C ARG A 27 -0.09 3.63 -0.37
N HIS A 28 -0.95 2.75 -0.86
CA HIS A 28 -0.52 1.60 -1.65
C HIS A 28 0.25 2.03 -2.90
N PHE A 29 -0.31 2.93 -3.67
CA PHE A 29 0.29 3.41 -4.92
C PHE A 29 1.60 4.19 -4.68
N SER A 30 1.63 5.09 -3.69
CA SER A 30 2.84 5.82 -3.31
C SER A 30 4.00 4.89 -2.99
N ARG A 31 3.72 3.78 -2.28
CA ARG A 31 4.74 2.80 -1.95
C ARG A 31 5.23 2.01 -3.16
N GLN A 32 4.33 1.64 -4.06
CA GLN A 32 4.71 0.93 -5.28
C GLN A 32 5.54 1.79 -6.23
N ILE A 33 5.22 3.09 -6.35
CA ILE A 33 5.93 4.01 -7.25
C ILE A 33 7.26 4.51 -6.68
N ARG A 34 7.43 4.55 -5.36
CA ARG A 34 8.65 5.10 -4.75
C ARG A 34 9.92 4.43 -5.30
N ARG A 35 9.93 3.11 -5.44
CA ARG A 35 11.09 2.38 -5.97
C ARG A 35 11.41 2.73 -7.43
N PRO A 36 10.45 2.65 -8.37
CA PRO A 36 10.71 3.07 -9.74
C PRO A 36 11.15 4.54 -9.82
N CYS A 37 10.53 5.48 -9.10
CA CYS A 37 10.96 6.88 -9.12
C CYS A 37 12.42 7.07 -8.71
N LEU A 38 12.92 6.33 -7.71
CA LEU A 38 14.32 6.38 -7.29
C LEU A 38 15.29 5.89 -8.38
N ILE A 39 14.84 4.99 -9.26
CA ILE A 39 15.64 4.49 -10.39
C ILE A 39 15.57 5.44 -11.58
N PHE A 40 14.38 5.93 -11.91
CA PHE A 40 14.17 6.74 -13.10
C PHE A 40 14.64 8.20 -12.96
N LEU A 41 14.67 8.75 -11.75
CA LEU A 41 15.16 10.10 -11.50
C LEU A 41 16.63 10.31 -11.95
N PRO A 42 17.60 9.45 -11.57
CA PRO A 42 18.98 9.56 -12.08
C PRO A 42 19.07 9.46 -13.60
N ILE A 43 18.27 8.57 -14.22
CA ILE A 43 18.24 8.41 -15.69
C ILE A 43 17.80 9.72 -16.37
N GLY A 44 16.78 10.39 -15.83
CA GLY A 44 16.34 11.70 -16.31
C GLY A 44 17.41 12.78 -16.19
N ILE A 45 18.14 12.80 -15.07
CA ILE A 45 19.25 13.73 -14.85
C ILE A 45 20.37 13.50 -15.87
N ILE A 46 20.74 12.25 -16.12
CA ILE A 46 21.75 11.89 -17.14
C ILE A 46 21.27 12.33 -18.52
N GLY A 47 20.00 12.11 -18.86
CA GLY A 47 19.43 12.58 -20.12
C GLY A 47 19.51 14.08 -20.28
N LEU A 48 19.17 14.85 -19.24
CA LEU A 48 19.23 16.30 -19.24
C LEU A 48 20.67 16.82 -19.42
N LEU A 49 21.61 16.27 -18.67
CA LEU A 49 23.02 16.62 -18.78
C LEU A 49 23.57 16.31 -20.19
N GLY A 50 23.18 15.15 -20.74
CA GLY A 50 23.56 14.79 -22.11
C GLY A 50 23.07 15.77 -23.15
N ILE A 51 21.81 16.23 -23.07
CA ILE A 51 21.28 17.27 -23.96
C ILE A 51 22.06 18.58 -23.82
N LEU A 52 22.33 19.02 -22.59
CA LEU A 52 23.07 20.27 -22.34
C LEU A 52 24.48 20.21 -22.97
N MET A 53 25.20 19.11 -22.78
CA MET A 53 26.54 18.93 -23.34
C MET A 53 26.54 18.88 -24.87
N HIS A 54 25.57 18.21 -25.52
CA HIS A 54 25.47 18.15 -26.97
C HIS A 54 25.03 19.47 -27.58
N SER A 55 24.11 20.18 -26.91
CA SER A 55 23.70 21.52 -27.32
C SER A 55 24.87 22.49 -27.36
N GLN A 56 25.79 22.42 -26.42
CA GLN A 56 27.01 23.25 -26.44
C GLN A 56 27.96 22.95 -27.61
N ARG A 57 27.89 21.71 -28.16
CA ARG A 57 28.70 21.29 -29.31
C ARG A 57 27.99 21.49 -30.65
N GLY A 58 26.77 22.03 -30.67
CA GLY A 58 25.97 22.18 -31.89
C GLY A 58 25.43 20.86 -32.45
N GLU A 59 25.47 19.79 -31.69
CA GLU A 59 25.02 18.46 -32.10
C GLU A 59 23.57 18.20 -31.63
N SER A 60 22.83 17.38 -32.40
CA SER A 60 21.48 16.99 -31.98
C SER A 60 21.52 15.97 -30.84
N GLY A 61 21.05 16.34 -29.64
CA GLY A 61 20.94 15.47 -28.49
C GLY A 61 19.76 14.47 -28.52
N GLY A 62 19.33 14.03 -29.73
CA GLY A 62 18.09 13.26 -29.93
C GLY A 62 17.96 12.00 -29.07
N GLY A 63 19.08 11.26 -28.85
CA GLY A 63 19.06 10.06 -28.03
C GLY A 63 18.78 10.31 -26.54
N TYR A 64 19.14 11.49 -26.03
CA TYR A 64 18.95 11.84 -24.63
C TYR A 64 17.49 12.23 -24.31
N TRP A 65 16.72 12.68 -25.31
CA TRP A 65 15.29 12.93 -25.16
C TRP A 65 14.53 11.67 -24.76
N PHE A 66 14.93 10.51 -25.28
CA PHE A 66 14.35 9.23 -24.92
C PHE A 66 14.51 8.92 -23.42
N LEU A 67 15.68 9.22 -22.83
CA LEU A 67 15.93 9.04 -21.40
C LEU A 67 15.02 9.94 -20.54
N ILE A 68 14.80 11.19 -20.99
CA ILE A 68 13.88 12.11 -20.30
C ILE A 68 12.45 11.59 -20.40
N CYS A 69 11.99 11.17 -21.57
CA CYS A 69 10.65 10.64 -21.74
C CYS A 69 10.40 9.41 -20.84
N ILE A 70 11.35 8.49 -20.77
CA ILE A 70 11.25 7.32 -19.88
C ILE A 70 11.19 7.75 -18.41
N SER A 71 11.98 8.75 -18.00
CA SER A 71 12.02 9.20 -16.61
C SER A 71 10.73 9.89 -16.16
N ILE A 72 10.00 10.51 -17.08
CA ILE A 72 8.71 11.18 -16.79
C ILE A 72 7.57 10.16 -16.62
N LEU A 73 7.65 9.00 -17.25
CA LEU A 73 6.58 8.00 -17.26
C LEU A 73 6.04 7.61 -15.87
N PRO A 74 6.87 7.32 -14.86
CA PRO A 74 6.36 7.02 -13.52
C PRO A 74 5.57 8.16 -12.89
N PHE A 75 5.99 9.41 -13.14
CA PHE A 75 5.32 10.60 -12.62
C PHE A 75 3.99 10.85 -13.34
N ALA A 76 3.93 10.62 -14.65
CA ALA A 76 2.69 10.70 -15.42
C ALA A 76 1.67 9.65 -14.93
N LEU A 77 2.11 8.41 -14.75
CA LEU A 77 1.27 7.33 -14.19
C LEU A 77 0.79 7.67 -12.78
N TRP A 78 1.65 8.26 -11.94
CA TRP A 78 1.27 8.73 -10.62
C TRP A 78 0.19 9.81 -10.70
N GLY A 79 0.35 10.80 -11.58
CA GLY A 79 -0.63 11.88 -11.79
C GLY A 79 -1.99 11.34 -12.24
N ILE A 80 -2.02 10.44 -13.22
CA ILE A 80 -3.24 9.79 -13.72
C ILE A 80 -3.93 9.02 -12.58
N HIS A 81 -3.17 8.23 -11.82
CA HIS A 81 -3.73 7.48 -10.69
C HIS A 81 -4.29 8.41 -9.61
N HIS A 82 -3.60 9.51 -9.30
CA HIS A 82 -4.06 10.49 -8.33
C HIS A 82 -5.38 11.15 -8.78
N LEU A 83 -5.49 11.51 -10.05
CA LEU A 83 -6.73 12.04 -10.62
C LEU A 83 -7.86 11.01 -10.56
N ALA A 84 -7.62 9.78 -10.99
CA ALA A 84 -8.61 8.71 -10.95
C ALA A 84 -9.11 8.42 -9.53
N THR A 85 -8.21 8.44 -8.52
CA THR A 85 -8.60 8.26 -7.12
C THR A 85 -9.35 9.45 -6.53
N SER A 86 -9.04 10.67 -6.96
CA SER A 86 -9.77 11.87 -6.49
C SER A 86 -11.20 11.94 -7.01
N GLN A 87 -11.46 11.35 -8.20
CA GLN A 87 -12.78 11.31 -8.82
C GLN A 87 -13.67 10.17 -8.33
N MET A 88 -13.15 9.28 -7.46
CA MET A 88 -14.00 8.21 -6.91
C MET A 88 -15.18 8.78 -6.11
N ARG A 89 -16.36 8.33 -6.48
CA ARG A 89 -17.62 8.62 -5.76
C ARG A 89 -18.12 7.33 -5.12
N CYS A 90 -18.71 7.43 -3.95
CA CYS A 90 -19.52 6.37 -3.36
C CYS A 90 -20.98 6.78 -3.52
N ASP A 91 -21.66 6.07 -4.41
CA ASP A 91 -23.11 6.23 -4.56
C ASP A 91 -23.76 5.21 -3.63
N GLY A 92 -24.11 5.63 -2.41
CA GLY A 92 -24.80 4.77 -1.46
C GLY A 92 -24.38 4.92 -0.01
N ALA A 93 -25.00 4.11 0.85
CA ALA A 93 -24.68 4.05 2.28
C ALA A 93 -23.24 3.58 2.50
N VAL A 94 -22.58 4.18 3.47
CA VAL A 94 -21.21 3.78 3.87
C VAL A 94 -21.28 2.41 4.55
N PRO A 95 -20.68 1.37 3.96
CA PRO A 95 -20.77 0.03 4.53
C PRO A 95 -20.03 -0.04 5.87
N ARG A 96 -20.65 -0.69 6.85
CA ARG A 96 -20.01 -1.02 8.11
C ARG A 96 -19.21 -2.32 7.95
N VAL A 97 -18.01 -2.30 8.48
CA VAL A 97 -17.11 -3.46 8.49
C VAL A 97 -16.71 -3.75 9.93
N SER A 98 -16.91 -4.99 10.36
CA SER A 98 -16.41 -5.48 11.64
C SER A 98 -15.24 -6.43 11.39
N VAL A 99 -14.16 -6.21 12.11
CA VAL A 99 -12.94 -7.02 12.04
C VAL A 99 -12.69 -7.64 13.38
N ARG A 100 -12.64 -8.96 13.41
CA ARG A 100 -12.29 -9.72 14.60
C ARG A 100 -10.90 -10.30 14.45
N ILE A 101 -10.00 -9.89 15.31
CA ILE A 101 -8.61 -10.36 15.35
C ILE A 101 -8.54 -11.43 16.42
N GLU A 102 -8.18 -12.64 16.02
CA GLU A 102 -8.10 -13.83 16.87
C GLU A 102 -6.69 -14.45 16.80
N PRO A 103 -6.29 -15.31 17.75
CA PRO A 103 -4.97 -15.93 17.73
C PRO A 103 -4.65 -16.74 16.46
N GLU A 104 -5.67 -17.32 15.80
CA GLU A 104 -5.50 -18.20 14.66
C GLU A 104 -5.84 -17.53 13.33
N SER A 105 -6.67 -16.47 13.35
CA SER A 105 -7.24 -15.90 12.14
C SER A 105 -7.71 -14.45 12.33
N ILE A 106 -8.00 -13.81 11.20
CA ILE A 106 -8.71 -12.54 11.11
C ILE A 106 -10.04 -12.82 10.44
N THR A 107 -11.14 -12.47 11.10
CA THR A 107 -12.47 -12.55 10.51
C THR A 107 -12.96 -11.15 10.17
N VAL A 108 -13.37 -10.96 8.94
CA VAL A 108 -13.92 -9.71 8.41
C VAL A 108 -15.39 -9.94 8.11
N LYS A 109 -16.26 -9.16 8.73
CA LYS A 109 -17.70 -9.18 8.47
C LYS A 109 -18.13 -7.90 7.79
N SER A 110 -18.84 -8.02 6.70
CA SER A 110 -19.39 -6.90 5.95
C SER A 110 -20.78 -7.24 5.42
N GLU A 111 -21.51 -6.25 4.94
CA GLU A 111 -22.82 -6.47 4.29
C GLU A 111 -22.73 -7.41 3.07
N LYS A 112 -21.54 -7.56 2.47
CA LYS A 112 -21.31 -8.42 1.31
C LYS A 112 -20.97 -9.86 1.69
N GLY A 113 -20.79 -10.15 2.97
CA GLY A 113 -20.47 -11.48 3.50
C GLY A 113 -19.30 -11.46 4.48
N ASP A 114 -19.06 -12.63 5.06
CA ASP A 114 -18.01 -12.86 6.04
C ASP A 114 -16.83 -13.57 5.38
N SER A 115 -15.63 -13.15 5.73
CA SER A 115 -14.39 -13.76 5.26
C SER A 115 -13.46 -14.03 6.44
N THR A 116 -12.94 -15.24 6.54
CA THR A 116 -11.95 -15.60 7.55
C THR A 116 -10.62 -15.92 6.90
N ILE A 117 -9.57 -15.21 7.32
CA ILE A 117 -8.21 -15.32 6.79
C ILE A 117 -7.30 -15.86 7.90
N LYS A 118 -6.69 -17.01 7.69
CA LYS A 118 -5.69 -17.57 8.62
C LYS A 118 -4.40 -16.75 8.57
N TRP A 119 -3.70 -16.60 9.68
CA TRP A 119 -2.41 -15.88 9.72
C TRP A 119 -1.36 -16.47 8.77
N SER A 120 -1.38 -17.77 8.53
CA SER A 120 -0.48 -18.43 7.56
C SER A 120 -0.70 -17.98 6.10
N ALA A 121 -1.87 -17.43 5.80
CA ALA A 121 -2.16 -16.87 4.48
C ALA A 121 -1.63 -15.43 4.34
N VAL A 122 -1.47 -14.67 5.43
CA VAL A 122 -0.99 -13.29 5.37
C VAL A 122 0.50 -13.29 5.05
N LYS A 123 0.87 -12.67 3.92
CA LYS A 123 2.25 -12.65 3.40
C LYS A 123 2.97 -11.34 3.73
N THR A 124 2.24 -10.24 3.79
CA THR A 124 2.87 -8.93 4.02
C THR A 124 1.93 -8.03 4.81
N VAL A 125 2.51 -7.26 5.74
CA VAL A 125 1.82 -6.16 6.42
C VAL A 125 2.54 -4.85 6.11
N TRP A 126 1.79 -3.86 5.66
CA TRP A 126 2.28 -2.49 5.50
C TRP A 126 1.64 -1.59 6.54
N LYS A 127 2.48 -0.88 7.28
CA LYS A 127 2.05 0.08 8.30
C LYS A 127 2.17 1.49 7.77
N PHE A 128 1.08 2.24 7.90
CA PHE A 128 1.04 3.67 7.68
C PHE A 128 0.44 4.36 8.91
N PRO A 129 0.64 5.66 9.09
CA PRO A 129 0.08 6.38 10.24
C PRO A 129 -1.45 6.31 10.35
N ASP A 130 -2.13 6.19 9.23
CA ASP A 130 -3.58 6.22 9.07
C ASP A 130 -4.20 4.85 8.81
N VAL A 131 -3.43 3.88 8.29
CA VAL A 131 -3.95 2.57 7.90
C VAL A 131 -2.92 1.46 8.04
N VAL A 132 -3.37 0.26 8.40
CA VAL A 132 -2.60 -0.98 8.33
C VAL A 132 -3.20 -1.84 7.22
N LEU A 133 -2.36 -2.25 6.26
CA LEU A 133 -2.73 -3.10 5.14
C LEU A 133 -2.15 -4.49 5.32
N LEU A 134 -3.01 -5.50 5.24
CA LEU A 134 -2.64 -6.91 5.30
C LEU A 134 -2.85 -7.53 3.92
N PHE A 135 -1.81 -8.15 3.37
CA PHE A 135 -1.84 -8.78 2.05
C PHE A 135 -1.68 -10.30 2.17
N TRP A 136 -2.47 -11.05 1.42
CA TRP A 136 -2.35 -12.52 1.32
C TRP A 136 -1.84 -13.00 -0.04
N ASP A 137 -1.36 -12.07 -0.87
CA ASP A 137 -0.61 -12.39 -2.07
C ASP A 137 0.82 -11.84 -2.01
N LYS A 138 1.74 -12.43 -2.82
CA LYS A 138 3.13 -11.99 -2.90
C LYS A 138 3.30 -10.68 -3.69
N LYS A 139 2.31 -10.30 -4.49
CA LYS A 139 2.34 -9.08 -5.33
C LYS A 139 1.86 -7.86 -4.57
N ASN A 140 1.32 -8.04 -3.37
CA ASN A 140 0.71 -6.99 -2.55
C ASN A 140 -0.37 -6.22 -3.33
N SER A 141 -1.22 -6.95 -4.05
CA SER A 141 -2.36 -6.38 -4.78
C SER A 141 -3.47 -5.98 -3.82
N LEU A 142 -4.12 -4.84 -4.07
CA LEU A 142 -5.27 -4.42 -3.27
C LEU A 142 -6.48 -5.36 -3.39
N ASP A 143 -6.59 -6.13 -4.46
CA ASP A 143 -7.64 -7.13 -4.62
C ASP A 143 -7.48 -8.30 -3.63
N HIS A 144 -6.27 -8.46 -3.11
CA HIS A 144 -5.88 -9.46 -2.12
C HIS A 144 -5.36 -8.80 -0.84
N ALA A 145 -5.99 -7.70 -0.44
CA ALA A 145 -5.62 -6.95 0.75
C ALA A 145 -6.82 -6.62 1.62
N PHE A 146 -6.56 -6.50 2.90
CA PHE A 146 -7.49 -5.95 3.84
C PHE A 146 -6.88 -4.76 4.56
N ALA A 147 -7.69 -3.73 4.81
CA ALA A 147 -7.25 -2.50 5.43
C ALA A 147 -7.99 -2.28 6.76
N VAL A 148 -7.22 -1.91 7.79
CA VAL A 148 -7.77 -1.52 9.09
C VAL A 148 -7.29 -0.11 9.43
N PRO A 149 -8.18 0.80 9.89
CA PRO A 149 -7.75 2.11 10.36
C PRO A 149 -6.77 1.98 11.53
N ALA A 150 -5.57 2.57 11.37
CA ALA A 150 -4.50 2.44 12.37
C ALA A 150 -4.88 3.03 13.73
N ALA A 151 -5.74 4.04 13.75
CA ALA A 151 -6.24 4.68 14.97
C ALA A 151 -7.09 3.75 15.85
N LEU A 152 -7.73 2.73 15.26
CA LEU A 152 -8.57 1.76 15.98
C LEU A 152 -7.75 0.57 16.52
N LEU A 153 -6.53 0.40 16.02
CA LEU A 153 -5.58 -0.59 16.49
C LEU A 153 -4.74 0.03 17.63
N GLY A 154 -4.89 -0.47 18.86
CA GLY A 154 -3.95 -0.14 19.92
C GLY A 154 -2.55 -0.70 19.60
N GLU A 155 -1.50 -0.17 20.19
CA GLU A 155 -0.11 -0.60 19.94
C GLU A 155 0.07 -2.10 20.20
N GLU A 156 -0.51 -2.63 21.27
CA GLU A 156 -0.50 -4.05 21.59
C GLU A 156 -1.09 -4.92 20.46
N THR A 157 -2.19 -4.48 19.85
CA THR A 157 -2.80 -5.20 18.72
C THR A 157 -1.96 -5.12 17.46
N LYS A 158 -1.29 -3.98 17.20
CA LYS A 158 -0.36 -3.83 16.09
C LYS A 158 0.83 -4.76 16.24
N GLU A 159 1.42 -4.80 17.44
CA GLU A 159 2.53 -5.69 17.77
C GLU A 159 2.14 -7.16 17.63
N PHE A 160 0.95 -7.53 18.10
CA PHE A 160 0.41 -8.87 17.94
C PHE A 160 0.30 -9.26 16.45
N ILE A 161 -0.28 -8.40 15.60
CA ILE A 161 -0.40 -8.63 14.15
C ILE A 161 0.99 -8.85 13.55
N GLU A 162 1.97 -8.00 13.88
CA GLU A 162 3.33 -8.11 13.37
C GLU A 162 3.99 -9.44 13.77
N ASN A 163 3.87 -9.80 15.02
CA ASN A 163 4.44 -11.04 15.52
C ASN A 163 3.82 -12.26 14.86
N LYS A 164 2.48 -12.28 14.71
CA LYS A 164 1.78 -13.36 14.01
C LYS A 164 2.21 -13.50 12.56
N VAL A 165 2.39 -12.38 11.84
CA VAL A 165 2.84 -12.39 10.45
C VAL A 165 4.28 -12.88 10.36
N ARG A 166 5.20 -12.43 11.25
CA ARG A 166 6.60 -12.90 11.28
C ARG A 166 6.70 -14.39 11.63
N GLU A 167 5.94 -14.85 12.63
CA GLU A 167 5.87 -16.27 13.02
C GLU A 167 5.46 -17.18 11.84
N ASN A 168 4.63 -16.68 10.94
CA ASN A 168 4.17 -17.40 9.75
C ASN A 168 5.02 -17.13 8.49
N GLY A 169 6.21 -16.54 8.65
CA GLY A 169 7.14 -16.29 7.54
C GLY A 169 6.76 -15.12 6.63
N GLY A 170 5.84 -14.26 7.06
CA GLY A 170 5.45 -13.04 6.35
C GLY A 170 6.40 -11.87 6.62
N GLN A 171 6.20 -10.79 5.86
CA GLN A 171 7.01 -9.57 5.95
C GLN A 171 6.23 -8.43 6.59
N VAL A 172 6.91 -7.67 7.45
CA VAL A 172 6.39 -6.43 8.04
C VAL A 172 7.21 -5.27 7.50
N ALA A 173 6.54 -4.25 6.96
CA ALA A 173 7.23 -3.18 6.24
C ALA A 173 6.52 -1.82 6.38
#